data_2e122f0e1e2aafbfc5c855b1f318a45d
#
_entry.id   2e122f0e1e2aafbfc5c855b1f318a45d
#
_cell.length_a   1.000
_cell.length_b   1.000
_cell.length_c   1.000
_cell.angle_alpha   90.00
_cell.angle_beta   90.00
_cell.angle_gamma   90.00
#
_symmetry.space_group_name_H-M   'P 1'
#
loop_
_entity.id
_entity.type
_entity.pdbx_description
1 polymer ?
#
loop_
_entity_poly.entity_id
_entity_poly.type
_entity_poly.pdbx_seq_one_letter_code
_entity_poly.pdbx_strand_id
1 'polypeptide(L)'
;MCANFYDIRTFGAVMTTFVKAALNCGQVRGPVQLGFARSVEPVVPQEVTITRVAITTEADAEKKNTEMGRKYIVPYGLYRAEGYVSANLARKTTGFSEEDLELLWTAI
;
A
#
# COMPACT_ATOMS: atom_id res chain seq x y z
N MET A 1 -20.66 3.77 0.74
CA MET A 1 -19.23 3.72 0.45
C MET A 1 -18.77 2.35 0.00
N CYS A 2 -19.00 1.28 0.76
CA CYS A 2 -18.58 -0.08 0.34
C CYS A 2 -19.09 -0.49 -1.06
N ALA A 3 -20.29 -0.08 -1.45
CA ALA A 3 -20.83 -0.37 -2.79
C ALA A 3 -20.04 0.29 -3.93
N ASN A 4 -19.43 1.45 -3.68
CA ASN A 4 -18.80 2.27 -4.73
C ASN A 4 -17.28 2.13 -4.78
N PHE A 5 -16.66 1.69 -3.68
CA PHE A 5 -15.20 1.63 -3.57
C PHE A 5 -14.77 0.22 -3.20
N TYR A 6 -14.02 -0.41 -4.10
CA TYR A 6 -13.54 -1.78 -3.96
C TYR A 6 -12.60 -1.95 -2.76
N ASP A 7 -11.67 -1.02 -2.58
CA ASP A 7 -10.70 -1.00 -1.49
C ASP A 7 -11.37 -0.93 -0.11
N ILE A 8 -12.37 -0.07 0.05
CA ILE A 8 -13.17 0.04 1.29
C ILE A 8 -13.97 -1.24 1.53
N ARG A 9 -14.55 -1.82 0.47
CA ARG A 9 -15.30 -3.08 0.56
C ARG A 9 -14.42 -4.26 0.93
N THR A 10 -13.17 -4.26 0.48
CA THR A 10 -12.18 -5.32 0.67
C THR A 10 -11.45 -5.19 2.01
N PHE A 11 -10.81 -4.07 2.25
CA PHE A 11 -9.90 -3.87 3.38
C PHE A 11 -10.51 -3.07 4.54
N GLY A 12 -11.64 -2.41 4.29
CA GLY A 12 -12.24 -1.49 5.26
C GLY A 12 -11.61 -0.11 5.22
N ALA A 13 -12.11 0.76 6.08
CA ALA A 13 -11.60 2.13 6.20
C ALA A 13 -11.94 2.73 7.57
N VAL A 14 -11.14 3.71 7.98
CA VAL A 14 -11.41 4.58 9.12
C VAL A 14 -11.59 6.00 8.60
N MET A 15 -12.83 6.49 8.65
CA MET A 15 -13.25 7.76 8.05
C MET A 15 -13.62 8.79 9.12
N THR A 16 -12.96 8.76 10.25
CA THR A 16 -13.25 9.64 11.39
C THR A 16 -12.55 10.99 11.33
N THR A 17 -11.56 11.13 10.45
CA THR A 17 -10.64 12.28 10.39
C THR A 17 -11.17 13.45 9.56
N PHE A 18 -12.20 13.26 8.75
CA PHE A 18 -12.81 14.34 7.97
C PHE A 18 -13.88 15.07 8.79
N VAL A 19 -13.44 16.10 9.48
CA VAL A 19 -14.17 16.84 10.53
C VAL A 19 -15.28 17.78 10.00
N LYS A 20 -15.88 17.53 8.86
CA LYS A 20 -17.17 18.16 8.57
C LYS A 20 -18.26 17.18 8.95
N ALA A 21 -18.95 17.47 10.02
CA ALA A 21 -19.94 16.64 10.71
C ALA A 21 -20.98 15.90 9.82
N ALA A 22 -21.14 16.32 8.57
CA ALA A 22 -22.05 15.72 7.60
C ALA A 22 -21.49 14.48 6.87
N LEU A 23 -20.19 14.19 6.96
CA LEU A 23 -19.52 13.13 6.21
C LEU A 23 -18.75 12.12 7.07
N ASN A 24 -19.02 12.09 8.37
CA ASN A 24 -18.43 11.08 9.24
C ASN A 24 -19.06 9.71 8.96
N CYS A 25 -18.41 8.92 8.13
CA CYS A 25 -18.86 7.57 7.78
C CYS A 25 -18.40 6.50 8.79
N GLY A 26 -17.73 6.91 9.86
CA GLY A 26 -17.29 6.03 10.91
C GLY A 26 -16.16 5.07 10.51
N GLN A 27 -16.20 3.88 11.10
CA GLN A 27 -15.22 2.83 10.91
C GLN A 27 -15.87 1.63 10.21
N VAL A 28 -15.25 1.16 9.14
CA VAL A 28 -15.66 -0.03 8.40
C VAL A 28 -14.57 -1.10 8.56
N ARG A 29 -14.94 -2.28 9.06
CA ARG A 29 -14.05 -3.43 9.13
C ARG A 29 -14.18 -4.26 7.87
N GLY A 30 -13.09 -4.33 7.10
CA GLY A 30 -13.06 -5.12 5.87
C GLY A 30 -12.89 -6.62 6.12
N PRO A 31 -13.40 -7.46 5.21
CA PRO A 31 -13.27 -8.91 5.29
C PRO A 31 -11.87 -9.42 5.05
N VAL A 32 -11.04 -8.70 4.30
CA VAL A 32 -9.68 -9.11 3.95
C VAL A 32 -8.69 -8.41 4.86
N GLN A 33 -7.84 -9.20 5.49
CA GLN A 33 -6.77 -8.72 6.36
C GLN A 33 -5.46 -9.38 5.96
N LEU A 34 -4.45 -8.57 5.67
CA LEU A 34 -3.10 -9.03 5.36
C LEU A 34 -2.21 -8.83 6.59
N GLY A 35 -1.51 -9.87 6.99
CA GLY A 35 -0.50 -9.82 8.01
C GLY A 35 0.82 -9.23 7.50
N PHE A 36 1.79 -9.09 8.41
CA PHE A 36 3.13 -8.67 8.02
C PHE A 36 3.83 -9.76 7.22
N ALA A 37 4.42 -9.35 6.11
CA ALA A 37 5.32 -10.22 5.35
C ALA A 37 6.68 -10.33 6.04
N ARG A 38 7.23 -11.54 6.10
CA ARG A 38 8.57 -11.81 6.60
C ARG A 38 9.42 -12.47 5.53
N SER A 39 10.65 -12.05 5.41
CA SER A 39 11.61 -12.72 4.52
C SER A 39 11.88 -14.14 5.02
N VAL A 40 11.92 -15.10 4.10
CA VAL A 40 12.23 -16.51 4.40
C VAL A 40 13.69 -16.66 4.79
N GLU A 41 14.56 -15.89 4.14
CA GLU A 41 15.98 -15.82 4.42
C GLU A 41 16.38 -14.39 4.80
N PRO A 42 17.51 -14.20 5.49
CA PRO A 42 18.03 -12.85 5.75
C PRO A 42 18.24 -12.08 4.46
N VAL A 43 17.69 -10.86 4.40
CA VAL A 43 17.92 -9.95 3.27
C VAL A 43 19.13 -9.08 3.55
N VAL A 44 19.99 -8.93 2.53
CA VAL A 44 21.18 -8.08 2.58
C VAL A 44 20.92 -6.87 1.69
N PRO A 45 20.68 -5.68 2.27
CA PRO A 45 20.56 -4.46 1.50
C PRO A 45 21.87 -4.09 0.82
N GLN A 46 21.81 -3.66 -0.42
CA GLN A 46 22.95 -3.13 -1.17
C GLN A 46 22.83 -1.61 -1.29
N GLU A 47 23.95 -0.93 -1.07
CA GLU A 47 24.04 0.50 -1.31
C GLU A 47 24.45 0.76 -2.77
N VAL A 48 23.67 1.57 -3.46
CA VAL A 48 23.91 1.96 -4.84
C VAL A 48 23.99 3.48 -4.92
N THR A 49 25.03 3.97 -5.58
CA THR A 49 25.14 5.39 -5.89
C THR A 49 24.24 5.74 -7.07
N ILE A 50 23.46 6.80 -6.91
CA ILE A 50 22.64 7.36 -7.97
C ILE A 50 23.12 8.77 -8.32
N THR A 51 23.09 9.10 -9.61
CA THR A 51 23.47 10.41 -10.08
C THR A 51 22.30 11.03 -10.85
N ARG A 52 21.93 12.25 -10.48
CA ARG A 52 20.95 13.05 -11.20
C ARG A 52 21.66 14.12 -12.02
N VAL A 53 21.44 14.12 -13.32
CA VAL A 53 22.05 15.12 -14.25
C VAL A 53 21.18 16.38 -14.35
N ALA A 54 19.85 16.25 -14.20
CA ALA A 54 18.94 17.39 -14.22
C ALA A 54 18.81 18.03 -12.84
N ILE A 55 19.15 19.30 -12.74
CA ILE A 55 19.01 20.10 -11.52
C ILE A 55 17.73 20.93 -11.64
N THR A 56 16.94 20.96 -10.55
CA THR A 56 15.58 21.52 -10.55
C THR A 56 15.52 23.01 -10.23
N THR A 57 16.58 23.60 -9.68
CA THR A 57 16.63 25.02 -9.32
C THR A 57 17.75 25.74 -10.08
N GLU A 58 17.46 26.90 -10.65
CA GLU A 58 18.43 27.71 -11.40
C GLU A 58 19.66 28.09 -10.55
N ALA A 59 19.44 28.41 -9.28
CA ALA A 59 20.51 28.76 -8.33
C ALA A 59 21.48 27.60 -8.03
N ASP A 60 21.03 26.37 -8.12
CA ASP A 60 21.87 25.18 -7.93
C ASP A 60 22.54 24.75 -9.23
N ALA A 61 21.91 25.04 -10.39
CA ALA A 61 22.44 24.75 -11.71
C ALA A 61 23.73 25.57 -12.01
N GLU A 62 23.86 26.77 -11.45
CA GLU A 62 25.06 27.58 -11.58
C GLU A 62 26.25 27.04 -10.78
N LYS A 63 25.99 26.25 -9.74
CA LYS A 63 27.01 25.75 -8.81
C LYS A 63 27.41 24.30 -8.99
N LYS A 64 26.51 23.47 -9.53
CA LYS A 64 26.68 22.01 -9.66
C LYS A 64 26.10 21.50 -10.97
N ASN A 65 26.87 20.73 -11.72
CA ASN A 65 26.39 20.08 -12.93
C ASN A 65 25.67 18.75 -12.66
N THR A 66 25.91 18.14 -11.52
CA THR A 66 25.35 16.84 -11.15
C THR A 66 25.10 16.78 -9.65
N GLU A 67 24.12 16.01 -9.26
CA GLU A 67 23.84 15.71 -7.86
C GLU A 67 23.92 14.20 -7.65
N MET A 68 24.71 13.81 -6.64
CA MET A 68 24.90 12.40 -6.29
C MET A 68 24.17 12.09 -4.99
N GLY A 69 23.50 10.95 -4.97
CA GLY A 69 22.82 10.40 -3.80
C GLY A 69 23.12 8.93 -3.63
N ARG A 70 22.68 8.38 -2.50
CA ARG A 70 22.77 6.94 -2.20
C ARG A 70 21.38 6.36 -2.08
N LYS A 71 21.21 5.17 -2.58
CA LYS A 71 19.97 4.40 -2.49
C LYS A 71 20.29 3.00 -1.99
N TYR A 72 19.51 2.55 -1.01
CA TYR A 72 19.56 1.17 -0.57
C TYR A 72 18.50 0.37 -1.33
N ILE A 73 18.91 -0.78 -1.85
CA ILE A 73 18.03 -1.72 -2.55
C ILE A 73 18.14 -3.11 -1.93
N VAL A 74 17.07 -3.85 -1.99
CA VAL A 74 17.06 -5.29 -1.73
C VAL A 74 17.00 -5.97 -3.10
N PRO A 75 18.12 -6.52 -3.62
CA PRO A 75 18.17 -7.06 -4.97
C PRO A 75 17.32 -8.32 -5.14
N TYR A 76 17.19 -9.09 -4.06
CA TYR A 76 16.33 -10.27 -4.00
C TYR A 76 15.83 -10.49 -2.58
N GLY A 77 14.61 -10.97 -2.46
CA GLY A 77 14.04 -11.42 -1.21
C GLY A 77 12.75 -12.22 -1.46
N LEU A 78 12.70 -13.42 -0.90
CA LEU A 78 11.48 -14.22 -0.84
C LEU A 78 10.76 -13.90 0.47
N TYR A 79 9.51 -13.45 0.38
CA TYR A 79 8.71 -13.09 1.54
C TYR A 79 7.51 -14.00 1.66
N ARG A 80 7.24 -14.43 2.88
CA ARG A 80 6.00 -15.12 3.23
C ARG A 80 5.06 -14.12 3.91
N ALA A 81 3.87 -13.97 3.34
CA ALA A 81 2.78 -13.20 3.92
C ALA A 81 1.59 -14.11 4.18
N GLU A 82 0.82 -13.84 5.22
CA GLU A 82 -0.42 -14.53 5.53
C GLU A 82 -1.57 -13.54 5.43
N GLY A 83 -2.66 -13.99 4.81
CA GLY A 83 -3.89 -13.22 4.68
C GLY A 83 -5.10 -14.03 5.15
N TYR A 84 -6.11 -13.32 5.61
CA TYR A 84 -7.34 -13.91 6.13
C TYR A 84 -8.53 -13.27 5.44
N VAL A 85 -9.48 -14.07 5.01
CA VAL A 85 -10.75 -13.61 4.44
C VAL A 85 -11.90 -14.07 5.33
N SER A 86 -12.63 -13.12 5.87
CA SER A 86 -13.77 -13.38 6.76
C SER A 86 -15.08 -13.31 5.98
N ALA A 87 -15.68 -14.45 5.71
CA ALA A 87 -17.01 -14.55 5.09
C ALA A 87 -18.12 -13.86 5.92
N ASN A 88 -17.95 -13.84 7.24
CA ASN A 88 -18.92 -13.17 8.13
C ASN A 88 -18.89 -11.64 7.95
N LEU A 89 -17.71 -11.04 7.90
CA LEU A 89 -17.55 -9.60 7.65
C LEU A 89 -17.96 -9.24 6.22
N ALA A 90 -17.64 -10.07 5.24
CA ALA A 90 -18.07 -9.90 3.86
C ALA A 90 -19.60 -9.77 3.76
N ARG A 91 -20.33 -10.73 4.32
CA ARG A 91 -21.79 -10.77 4.23
C ARG A 91 -22.50 -9.73 5.07
N LYS A 92 -22.03 -9.48 6.30
CA LYS A 92 -22.74 -8.63 7.27
C LYS A 92 -22.33 -7.15 7.21
N THR A 93 -21.14 -6.84 6.74
CA THR A 93 -20.59 -5.49 6.88
C THR A 93 -20.38 -4.79 5.55
N THR A 94 -19.68 -5.41 4.60
CA THR A 94 -19.20 -4.71 3.41
C THR A 94 -19.91 -5.11 2.12
N GLY A 95 -20.46 -6.30 2.04
CA GLY A 95 -21.02 -6.85 0.81
C GLY A 95 -19.95 -7.32 -0.18
N PHE A 96 -18.76 -7.70 0.31
CA PHE A 96 -17.70 -8.28 -0.48
C PHE A 96 -18.15 -9.62 -1.07
N SER A 97 -18.10 -9.76 -2.38
CA SER A 97 -18.62 -10.90 -3.13
C SER A 97 -17.53 -11.92 -3.51
N GLU A 98 -17.93 -13.06 -4.04
CA GLU A 98 -16.99 -14.04 -4.63
C GLU A 98 -16.26 -13.45 -5.85
N GLU A 99 -16.94 -12.62 -6.64
CA GLU A 99 -16.33 -11.92 -7.78
C GLU A 99 -15.25 -10.94 -7.32
N ASP A 100 -15.49 -10.23 -6.20
CA ASP A 100 -14.49 -9.36 -5.59
C ASP A 100 -13.28 -10.17 -5.10
N LEU A 101 -13.49 -11.39 -4.61
CA LEU A 101 -12.42 -12.28 -4.17
C LEU A 101 -11.58 -12.79 -5.35
N GLU A 102 -12.23 -13.17 -6.45
CA GLU A 102 -11.54 -13.58 -7.68
C GLU A 102 -10.68 -12.42 -8.25
N LEU A 103 -11.23 -11.21 -8.21
CA LEU A 103 -10.49 -10.01 -8.61
C LEU A 103 -9.26 -9.80 -7.72
N LEU A 104 -9.37 -10.02 -6.41
CA LEU A 104 -8.24 -9.93 -5.48
C LEU A 104 -7.15 -10.93 -5.85
N TRP A 105 -7.51 -12.20 -6.11
CA TRP A 105 -6.55 -13.24 -6.50
C TRP A 105 -5.87 -12.95 -7.85
N THR A 106 -6.58 -12.30 -8.75
CA THR A 106 -6.01 -11.88 -10.03
C THR A 106 -5.02 -10.72 -9.89
N ALA A 107 -5.21 -9.88 -8.87
CA ALA A 107 -4.37 -8.71 -8.61
C ALA A 107 -3.09 -9.02 -7.82
N ILE A 108 -3.05 -10.15 -7.09
CA ILE A 108 -1.89 -10.64 -6.33
C ILE A 108 -1.05 -11.59 -7.16
#